data_dad1b140779196729be667829554a943
#
_entry.id   dad1b140779196729be667829554a943
#
_cell.length_a   1.000
_cell.length_b   1.000
_cell.length_c   1.000
_cell.angle_alpha   90.00
_cell.angle_beta   90.00
_cell.angle_gamma   90.00
#
_symmetry.space_group_name_H-M   'P 1'
#
loop_
_entity.id
_entity.type
_entity.pdbx_description
1 polymer ?
#
loop_
_entity_poly.entity_id
_entity_poly.type
_entity_poly.pdbx_seq_one_letter_code
_entity_poly.pdbx_strand_id
1 'polypeptide(L)'
;MIELLTGLFWPPGNITLVCISISLLLYYYLQDNINYWAKRGVAYIPLSKCMMLFVDQVLGRKTLMDISKVQYDLLEGHSYGGMYQLTRPAILLRDPAMIKEWLVKGFNSFHDRGPEPKHLQSDQPEDVFSLTGEKWHTVRTKLSPAFSTAKLKVMYQTLRDSAEEVDSHLRELCSKNGETEIDIKDLVSRYAMDAIGACAMGIKCNAIKDPDNCQMKKAVKQIFRISWKFMLLQICMLIHPKLVKILGLVGMTGDLAKFLTSVTKQAMEMKTKAGHPKKDFLQIMMNASESETQDGKKSYQNGDQSIKREDPVFTEKMITGVIATFLSAGLDPVASAVTFALYELAFHPEMQDRLHAEIQAAKNKSSGEIEFDDIKDIQYLEQVLCGNRFAIMSAKTMLITLISGYTVHPCAKTKNRMTYDKETFTLSPEGSVWLRIKKRS
;
A
#
# COMPACT_ATOMS: atom_id res chain seq x y z
N MET A 1 -13.67 15.21 -49.57
CA MET A 1 -14.31 16.28 -48.76
C MET A 1 -13.46 16.71 -47.55
N ILE A 2 -12.76 15.80 -46.88
CA ILE A 2 -11.80 16.13 -45.80
C ILE A 2 -10.52 16.76 -46.37
N GLU A 3 -10.00 16.29 -47.50
CA GLU A 3 -8.83 16.88 -48.19
C GLU A 3 -9.05 18.31 -48.75
N LEU A 4 -10.29 18.65 -49.11
CA LEU A 4 -10.64 20.02 -49.56
C LEU A 4 -10.73 21.02 -48.39
N LEU A 5 -11.04 20.56 -47.18
CA LEU A 5 -11.12 21.43 -45.99
C LEU A 5 -9.73 21.71 -45.39
N THR A 6 -8.77 20.79 -45.51
CA THR A 6 -7.40 21.00 -45.02
C THR A 6 -6.56 21.90 -45.91
N GLY A 7 -6.83 21.93 -47.23
CA GLY A 7 -6.12 22.81 -48.20
C GLY A 7 -6.58 24.27 -48.22
N LEU A 8 -7.83 24.55 -47.77
CA LEU A 8 -8.42 25.91 -47.87
C LEU A 8 -8.09 26.78 -46.64
N PHE A 9 -7.78 26.18 -45.50
CA PHE A 9 -7.59 26.94 -44.25
C PHE A 9 -6.15 27.02 -43.74
N TRP A 10 -5.21 26.22 -44.26
CA TRP A 10 -3.85 26.27 -43.76
C TRP A 10 -2.80 25.94 -44.85
N PRO A 11 -2.19 26.99 -45.45
CA PRO A 11 -1.10 26.76 -46.38
C PRO A 11 0.06 26.02 -45.68
N PRO A 12 0.78 25.13 -46.37
CA PRO A 12 1.83 24.26 -45.79
C PRO A 12 2.93 25.05 -45.06
N GLY A 13 3.17 26.30 -45.42
CA GLY A 13 4.10 27.17 -44.69
C GLY A 13 3.65 27.54 -43.28
N ASN A 14 2.34 27.63 -43.03
CA ASN A 14 1.83 27.94 -41.69
C ASN A 14 1.94 26.72 -40.76
N ILE A 15 1.77 25.52 -41.27
CA ILE A 15 1.97 24.29 -40.48
C ILE A 15 3.43 24.17 -40.03
N THR A 16 4.36 24.45 -40.95
CA THR A 16 5.79 24.45 -40.64
C THR A 16 6.15 25.48 -39.59
N LEU A 17 5.63 26.71 -39.68
CA LEU A 17 5.84 27.75 -38.69
C LEU A 17 5.27 27.39 -37.32
N VAL A 18 4.08 26.79 -37.27
CA VAL A 18 3.48 26.28 -36.01
C VAL A 18 4.32 25.16 -35.42
N CYS A 19 4.77 24.21 -36.23
CA CYS A 19 5.65 23.14 -35.76
C CYS A 19 6.98 23.68 -35.21
N ILE A 20 7.60 24.64 -35.89
CA ILE A 20 8.81 25.32 -35.43
C ILE A 20 8.53 26.06 -34.11
N SER A 21 7.45 26.80 -34.03
CA SER A 21 7.07 27.56 -32.82
C SER A 21 6.81 26.65 -31.65
N ILE A 22 6.09 25.53 -31.84
CA ILE A 22 5.86 24.50 -30.81
C ILE A 22 7.20 23.86 -30.40
N SER A 23 8.07 23.56 -31.35
CA SER A 23 9.39 22.95 -31.08
C SER A 23 10.30 23.90 -30.28
N LEU A 24 10.28 25.20 -30.62
CA LEU A 24 11.02 26.24 -29.88
C LEU A 24 10.46 26.44 -28.47
N LEU A 25 9.14 26.51 -28.32
CA LEU A 25 8.51 26.62 -27.00
C LEU A 25 8.80 25.37 -26.13
N LEU A 26 8.73 24.18 -26.72
CA LEU A 26 9.06 22.94 -26.06
C LEU A 26 10.55 22.89 -25.69
N TYR A 27 11.42 23.30 -26.59
CA TYR A 27 12.86 23.42 -26.34
C TYR A 27 13.14 24.39 -25.17
N TYR A 28 12.54 25.57 -25.16
CA TYR A 28 12.71 26.57 -24.11
C TYR A 28 12.19 26.07 -22.76
N TYR A 29 11.00 25.45 -22.76
CA TYR A 29 10.41 24.83 -21.58
C TYR A 29 11.29 23.71 -21.01
N LEU A 30 11.78 22.83 -21.89
CA LEU A 30 12.66 21.73 -21.49
C LEU A 30 14.00 22.26 -20.98
N GLN A 31 14.59 23.25 -21.64
CA GLN A 31 15.88 23.81 -21.25
C GLN A 31 15.80 24.53 -19.90
N ASP A 32 14.73 25.22 -19.59
CA ASP A 32 14.54 25.86 -18.29
C ASP A 32 14.42 24.84 -17.17
N ASN A 33 13.64 23.77 -17.39
CA ASN A 33 13.50 22.67 -16.46
C ASN A 33 14.81 21.87 -16.30
N ILE A 34 15.53 21.56 -17.38
CA ILE A 34 16.80 20.80 -17.35
C ILE A 34 17.87 21.54 -16.53
N ASN A 35 17.92 22.86 -16.64
CA ASN A 35 18.90 23.69 -15.95
C ASN A 35 18.42 24.20 -14.59
N TYR A 36 17.27 23.75 -14.12
CA TYR A 36 16.62 24.25 -12.89
C TYR A 36 17.55 24.21 -11.67
N TRP A 37 18.19 23.08 -11.44
CA TRP A 37 19.08 22.89 -10.29
C TRP A 37 20.43 23.56 -10.47
N ALA A 38 20.99 23.50 -11.67
CA ALA A 38 22.26 24.17 -11.99
C ALA A 38 22.17 25.69 -11.77
N LYS A 39 21.08 26.33 -12.22
CA LYS A 39 20.83 27.76 -12.01
C LYS A 39 20.72 28.15 -10.53
N ARG A 40 20.42 27.21 -9.65
CA ARG A 40 20.26 27.42 -8.20
C ARG A 40 21.47 27.01 -7.38
N GLY A 41 22.54 26.53 -8.03
CA GLY A 41 23.76 26.07 -7.36
C GLY A 41 23.54 24.86 -6.44
N VAL A 42 22.47 24.07 -6.67
CA VAL A 42 22.15 22.87 -5.87
C VAL A 42 22.82 21.67 -6.49
N ALA A 43 23.49 20.84 -5.67
CA ALA A 43 23.97 19.54 -6.13
C ALA A 43 22.82 18.68 -6.64
N TYR A 44 22.95 18.07 -7.82
CA TYR A 44 21.82 17.39 -8.45
C TYR A 44 22.24 16.19 -9.30
N ILE A 45 21.28 15.29 -9.50
CA ILE A 45 21.39 14.16 -10.43
C ILE A 45 20.97 14.67 -11.82
N PRO A 46 21.86 14.57 -12.85
CA PRO A 46 21.51 15.02 -14.20
C PRO A 46 20.25 14.34 -14.75
N LEU A 47 19.46 15.07 -15.54
CA LEU A 47 18.24 14.54 -16.16
C LEU A 47 18.48 13.25 -16.95
N SER A 48 19.60 13.17 -17.69
CA SER A 48 19.98 11.97 -18.45
C SER A 48 20.10 10.73 -17.56
N LYS A 49 20.68 10.88 -16.37
CA LYS A 49 20.79 9.79 -15.39
C LYS A 49 19.43 9.41 -14.79
N CYS A 50 18.60 10.40 -14.45
CA CYS A 50 17.24 10.15 -13.98
C CYS A 50 16.41 9.41 -15.03
N MET A 51 16.50 9.81 -16.31
CA MET A 51 15.81 9.16 -17.42
C MET A 51 16.31 7.73 -17.64
N MET A 52 17.63 7.46 -17.54
CA MET A 52 18.18 6.12 -17.63
C MET A 52 17.62 5.22 -16.51
N LEU A 53 17.57 5.70 -15.28
CA LEU A 53 17.01 4.97 -14.14
C LEU A 53 15.50 4.70 -14.34
N PHE A 54 14.77 5.67 -14.89
CA PHE A 54 13.35 5.49 -15.23
C PHE A 54 13.15 4.42 -16.30
N VAL A 55 13.98 4.40 -17.35
CA VAL A 55 13.95 3.34 -18.36
C VAL A 55 14.28 1.97 -17.77
N ASP A 56 15.27 1.88 -16.87
CA ASP A 56 15.60 0.64 -16.15
C ASP A 56 14.40 0.12 -15.34
N GLN A 57 13.61 1.02 -14.74
CA GLN A 57 12.38 0.66 -14.04
C GLN A 57 11.31 0.14 -14.99
N VAL A 58 11.03 0.86 -16.08
CA VAL A 58 10.02 0.48 -17.08
C VAL A 58 10.33 -0.88 -17.70
N LEU A 59 11.62 -1.17 -17.96
CA LEU A 59 12.08 -2.44 -18.50
C LEU A 59 12.22 -3.55 -17.44
N GLY A 60 11.83 -3.31 -16.19
CA GLY A 60 11.95 -4.29 -15.10
C GLY A 60 13.39 -4.71 -14.79
N ARG A 61 14.39 -3.87 -15.12
CA ARG A 61 15.81 -4.16 -14.84
C ARG A 61 16.17 -3.88 -13.39
N LYS A 62 15.52 -2.87 -12.78
CA LYS A 62 15.73 -2.44 -11.40
C LYS A 62 14.40 -2.29 -10.67
N THR A 63 14.41 -2.61 -9.37
CA THR A 63 13.29 -2.29 -8.49
C THR A 63 13.22 -0.79 -8.21
N LEU A 64 12.08 -0.30 -7.73
CA LEU A 64 11.97 1.08 -7.24
C LEU A 64 12.97 1.36 -6.11
N MET A 65 13.24 0.36 -5.25
CA MET A 65 14.21 0.47 -4.15
C MET A 65 15.64 0.59 -4.65
N ASP A 66 16.02 -0.19 -5.67
CA ASP A 66 17.35 -0.09 -6.31
C ASP A 66 17.58 1.31 -6.89
N ILE A 67 16.54 1.87 -7.53
CA ILE A 67 16.60 3.21 -8.12
C ILE A 67 16.74 4.25 -7.03
N SER A 68 15.93 4.18 -5.98
CA SER A 68 15.98 5.10 -4.84
C SER A 68 17.34 5.04 -4.16
N LYS A 69 17.91 3.83 -3.99
CA LYS A 69 19.26 3.67 -3.45
C LYS A 69 20.31 4.33 -4.33
N VAL A 70 20.30 4.08 -5.65
CA VAL A 70 21.23 4.70 -6.59
C VAL A 70 21.12 6.23 -6.54
N GLN A 71 19.92 6.78 -6.50
CA GLN A 71 19.71 8.23 -6.40
C GLN A 71 20.24 8.79 -5.07
N TYR A 72 20.01 8.06 -3.97
CA TYR A 72 20.53 8.41 -2.65
C TYR A 72 22.06 8.42 -2.62
N ASP A 73 22.70 7.38 -3.17
CA ASP A 73 24.16 7.23 -3.20
C ASP A 73 24.81 8.30 -4.11
N LEU A 74 24.17 8.67 -5.24
CA LEU A 74 24.67 9.71 -6.16
C LEU A 74 24.75 11.11 -5.53
N LEU A 75 24.05 11.35 -4.43
CA LEU A 75 24.07 12.60 -3.67
C LEU A 75 24.86 12.46 -2.36
N GLU A 76 25.78 11.50 -2.27
CA GLU A 76 26.63 11.33 -1.09
C GLU A 76 27.39 12.61 -0.75
N GLY A 77 27.52 12.92 0.54
CA GLY A 77 28.13 14.15 1.04
C GLY A 77 27.20 15.37 1.10
N HIS A 78 25.96 15.28 0.59
CA HIS A 78 25.00 16.38 0.63
C HIS A 78 23.79 16.02 1.53
N SER A 79 23.31 16.98 2.31
CA SER A 79 22.09 16.83 3.15
C SER A 79 20.81 16.69 2.31
N TYR A 80 20.82 17.26 1.11
CA TYR A 80 19.76 17.15 0.10
C TYR A 80 20.36 17.37 -1.29
N GLY A 81 19.59 17.01 -2.31
CA GLY A 81 20.00 17.31 -3.70
C GLY A 81 18.82 17.34 -4.64
N GLY A 82 19.04 17.94 -5.82
CA GLY A 82 18.09 17.98 -6.89
C GLY A 82 18.05 16.67 -7.67
N MET A 83 16.89 16.32 -8.14
CA MET A 83 16.67 15.23 -9.11
C MET A 83 15.55 15.60 -10.06
N TYR A 84 15.24 14.72 -10.99
CA TYR A 84 14.13 14.91 -11.92
C TYR A 84 13.20 13.70 -11.93
N GLN A 85 11.90 13.97 -11.82
CA GLN A 85 10.83 13.01 -12.12
C GLN A 85 10.33 13.30 -13.53
N LEU A 86 10.80 12.52 -14.52
CA LEU A 86 10.78 12.91 -15.93
C LEU A 86 11.46 14.27 -16.13
N THR A 87 10.71 15.31 -16.51
CA THR A 87 11.23 16.69 -16.69
C THR A 87 10.95 17.62 -15.50
N ARG A 88 10.24 17.15 -14.48
CA ARG A 88 9.89 17.98 -13.31
C ARG A 88 11.01 17.93 -12.27
N PRO A 89 11.50 19.11 -11.81
CA PRO A 89 12.47 19.13 -10.73
C PRO A 89 11.85 18.64 -9.42
N ALA A 90 12.60 17.84 -8.69
CA ALA A 90 12.24 17.30 -7.38
C ALA A 90 13.47 17.37 -6.45
N ILE A 91 13.23 17.40 -5.14
CA ILE A 91 14.27 17.38 -4.12
C ILE A 91 14.30 16.01 -3.47
N LEU A 92 15.50 15.44 -3.34
CA LEU A 92 15.76 14.27 -2.52
C LEU A 92 16.38 14.73 -1.20
N LEU A 93 15.67 14.51 -0.10
CA LEU A 93 16.17 14.78 1.26
C LEU A 93 16.96 13.56 1.77
N ARG A 94 18.13 13.79 2.35
CA ARG A 94 19.02 12.74 2.88
C ARG A 94 19.28 12.86 4.39
N ASP A 95 19.34 14.07 4.89
CA ASP A 95 19.60 14.34 6.31
C ASP A 95 18.34 14.13 7.14
N PRO A 96 18.38 13.25 8.19
CA PRO A 96 17.24 13.00 9.06
C PRO A 96 16.71 14.25 9.78
N ALA A 97 17.57 15.21 10.15
CA ALA A 97 17.15 16.44 10.80
C ALA A 97 16.36 17.32 9.82
N MET A 98 16.82 17.41 8.57
CA MET A 98 16.11 18.13 7.51
C MET A 98 14.78 17.43 7.15
N ILE A 99 14.75 16.10 7.07
CA ILE A 99 13.51 15.33 6.86
C ILE A 99 12.50 15.64 7.96
N LYS A 100 12.92 15.66 9.23
CA LYS A 100 12.07 16.02 10.36
C LYS A 100 11.58 17.47 10.27
N GLU A 101 12.45 18.41 9.89
CA GLU A 101 12.08 19.81 9.72
C GLU A 101 10.99 20.00 8.65
N TRP A 102 11.14 19.35 7.50
CA TRP A 102 10.21 19.53 6.37
C TRP A 102 8.93 18.70 6.54
N LEU A 103 9.04 17.40 6.84
CA LEU A 103 7.89 16.49 6.80
C LEU A 103 7.13 16.40 8.13
N VAL A 104 7.72 16.85 9.25
CA VAL A 104 7.05 16.85 10.55
C VAL A 104 6.68 18.28 10.97
N LYS A 105 7.66 19.20 11.09
CA LYS A 105 7.37 20.56 11.50
C LYS A 105 6.72 21.38 10.38
N GLY A 106 7.19 21.24 9.14
CA GLY A 106 6.64 21.86 7.94
C GLY A 106 5.45 21.13 7.32
N PHE A 107 4.81 20.20 8.06
CA PHE A 107 3.76 19.32 7.54
C PHE A 107 2.62 20.06 6.82
N ASN A 108 2.21 21.23 7.33
CA ASN A 108 1.15 22.02 6.71
C ASN A 108 1.47 22.47 5.27
N SER A 109 2.76 22.55 4.91
CA SER A 109 3.21 22.91 3.58
C SER A 109 3.53 21.72 2.68
N PHE A 110 3.71 20.52 3.25
CA PHE A 110 4.21 19.32 2.55
C PHE A 110 3.35 18.08 2.82
N HIS A 111 2.05 18.23 3.05
CA HIS A 111 1.15 17.11 3.38
C HIS A 111 0.66 16.32 2.16
N ASP A 112 0.68 16.89 0.98
CA ASP A 112 0.19 16.24 -0.23
C ASP A 112 1.23 15.28 -0.83
N ARG A 113 0.79 14.13 -1.33
CA ARG A 113 1.68 13.09 -1.89
C ARG A 113 1.88 13.16 -3.39
N GLY A 114 1.14 13.99 -4.05
CA GLY A 114 1.22 14.06 -5.51
C GLY A 114 0.17 14.94 -6.13
N PRO A 115 0.04 14.94 -7.46
CA PRO A 115 -0.96 15.72 -8.16
C PRO A 115 -2.36 15.25 -7.78
N GLU A 116 -3.25 16.21 -7.54
CA GLU A 116 -4.64 15.95 -7.19
C GLU A 116 -5.35 15.09 -8.25
N PRO A 117 -6.11 14.05 -7.83
CA PRO A 117 -6.76 13.13 -8.75
C PRO A 117 -8.01 13.71 -9.46
N LYS A 118 -8.20 15.04 -9.46
CA LYS A 118 -9.34 15.74 -10.12
C LYS A 118 -9.60 15.31 -11.57
N HIS A 119 -8.64 14.62 -12.19
CA HIS A 119 -8.72 14.18 -13.58
C HIS A 119 -9.00 12.69 -13.74
N LEU A 120 -9.09 11.94 -12.64
CA LEU A 120 -9.56 10.56 -12.68
C LEU A 120 -11.06 10.54 -13.03
N GLN A 121 -11.51 9.47 -13.67
CA GLN A 121 -12.92 9.33 -14.04
C GLN A 121 -13.80 9.39 -12.79
N SER A 122 -14.95 10.04 -12.87
CA SER A 122 -15.89 10.25 -11.77
C SER A 122 -16.36 8.95 -11.09
N ASP A 123 -16.24 7.81 -11.77
CA ASP A 123 -16.72 6.51 -11.31
C ASP A 123 -15.67 5.67 -10.57
N GLN A 124 -14.43 6.17 -10.45
CA GLN A 124 -13.38 5.46 -9.71
C GLN A 124 -13.54 5.63 -8.20
N PRO A 125 -13.24 4.57 -7.41
CA PRO A 125 -13.13 4.71 -5.96
C PRO A 125 -12.09 5.77 -5.58
N GLU A 126 -12.42 6.57 -4.57
CA GLU A 126 -11.53 7.61 -4.04
C GLU A 126 -10.75 7.06 -2.84
N ASP A 127 -9.43 7.02 -2.93
CA ASP A 127 -8.60 6.44 -1.88
C ASP A 127 -7.80 7.51 -1.10
N VAL A 128 -7.56 7.23 0.18
CA VAL A 128 -6.82 8.13 1.10
C VAL A 128 -5.39 8.40 0.65
N PHE A 129 -4.80 7.51 -0.14
CA PHE A 129 -3.43 7.66 -0.62
C PHE A 129 -3.31 8.72 -1.72
N SER A 130 -4.32 8.83 -2.58
CA SER A 130 -4.36 9.76 -3.71
C SER A 130 -5.06 11.08 -3.42
N LEU A 131 -5.86 11.18 -2.36
CA LEU A 131 -6.48 12.43 -1.93
C LEU A 131 -5.44 13.50 -1.57
N THR A 132 -5.80 14.78 -1.75
CA THR A 132 -4.97 15.95 -1.45
C THR A 132 -5.75 17.02 -0.70
N GLY A 133 -5.02 17.97 -0.09
CA GLY A 133 -5.57 19.15 0.55
C GLY A 133 -6.56 18.87 1.68
N GLU A 134 -7.56 19.72 1.80
CA GLU A 134 -8.55 19.68 2.88
C GLU A 134 -9.39 18.39 2.90
N LYS A 135 -9.73 17.86 1.70
CA LYS A 135 -10.45 16.59 1.58
C LYS A 135 -9.66 15.43 2.19
N TRP A 136 -8.36 15.35 1.88
CA TRP A 136 -7.48 14.38 2.50
C TRP A 136 -7.43 14.55 4.02
N HIS A 137 -7.23 15.78 4.50
CA HIS A 137 -7.15 16.08 5.93
C HIS A 137 -8.41 15.64 6.68
N THR A 138 -9.58 15.95 6.13
CA THR A 138 -10.87 15.59 6.71
C THR A 138 -11.05 14.07 6.80
N VAL A 139 -10.83 13.35 5.68
CA VAL A 139 -10.93 11.89 5.65
C VAL A 139 -9.92 11.25 6.62
N ARG A 140 -8.67 11.71 6.61
CA ARG A 140 -7.61 11.20 7.48
C ARG A 140 -7.92 11.39 8.96
N THR A 141 -8.43 12.56 9.33
CA THR A 141 -8.83 12.87 10.71
C THR A 141 -9.95 11.96 11.18
N LYS A 142 -10.98 11.75 10.35
CA LYS A 142 -12.11 10.87 10.67
C LYS A 142 -11.75 9.39 10.72
N LEU A 143 -10.72 8.96 9.98
CA LEU A 143 -10.23 7.57 10.01
C LEU A 143 -9.28 7.30 11.18
N SER A 144 -8.57 8.29 11.68
CA SER A 144 -7.54 8.11 12.72
C SER A 144 -8.03 7.42 14.00
N PRO A 145 -9.24 7.68 14.51
CA PRO A 145 -9.79 6.99 15.69
C PRO A 145 -9.95 5.48 15.52
N ALA A 146 -10.08 5.00 14.27
CA ALA A 146 -10.18 3.57 13.97
C ALA A 146 -8.89 2.79 14.31
N PHE A 147 -7.76 3.48 14.43
CA PHE A 147 -6.46 2.92 14.81
C PHE A 147 -6.08 3.21 16.26
N SER A 148 -7.03 3.60 17.10
CA SER A 148 -6.78 3.76 18.55
C SER A 148 -6.45 2.42 19.20
N THR A 149 -5.68 2.45 20.31
CA THR A 149 -5.25 1.24 21.03
C THR A 149 -6.44 0.35 21.41
N ALA A 150 -7.56 0.94 21.84
CA ALA A 150 -8.76 0.18 22.17
C ALA A 150 -9.36 -0.57 20.96
N LYS A 151 -9.33 0.04 19.78
CA LYS A 151 -9.79 -0.62 18.53
C LYS A 151 -8.82 -1.68 18.07
N LEU A 152 -7.51 -1.42 18.16
CA LEU A 152 -6.48 -2.40 17.85
C LEU A 152 -6.57 -3.63 18.76
N LYS A 153 -6.87 -3.47 20.04
CA LYS A 153 -7.09 -4.57 20.97
C LYS A 153 -8.27 -5.46 20.56
N VAL A 154 -9.37 -4.88 20.07
CA VAL A 154 -10.50 -5.65 19.53
C VAL A 154 -10.11 -6.40 18.25
N MET A 155 -9.34 -5.76 17.35
CA MET A 155 -8.88 -6.39 16.11
C MET A 155 -7.86 -7.51 16.37
N TYR A 156 -7.09 -7.43 17.45
CA TYR A 156 -6.10 -8.43 17.81
C TYR A 156 -6.71 -9.82 17.96
N GLN A 157 -7.91 -9.95 18.55
CA GLN A 157 -8.61 -11.22 18.61
C GLN A 157 -8.87 -11.79 17.20
N THR A 158 -9.32 -10.98 16.28
CA THR A 158 -9.54 -11.39 14.87
C THR A 158 -8.24 -11.85 14.19
N LEU A 159 -7.11 -11.19 14.50
CA LEU A 159 -5.80 -11.60 13.98
C LEU A 159 -5.37 -12.95 14.57
N ARG A 160 -5.61 -13.17 15.85
CA ARG A 160 -5.36 -14.47 16.50
C ARG A 160 -6.19 -15.59 15.88
N ASP A 161 -7.50 -15.38 15.72
CA ASP A 161 -8.39 -16.35 15.10
C ASP A 161 -7.87 -16.77 13.71
N SER A 162 -7.41 -15.78 12.90
CA SER A 162 -6.82 -16.06 11.59
C SER A 162 -5.48 -16.80 11.67
N ALA A 163 -4.67 -16.50 12.68
CA ALA A 163 -3.39 -17.20 12.90
C ALA A 163 -3.60 -18.64 13.42
N GLU A 164 -4.64 -18.90 14.20
CA GLU A 164 -5.04 -20.23 14.63
C GLU A 164 -5.52 -21.11 13.45
N GLU A 165 -6.15 -20.52 12.45
CA GLU A 165 -6.50 -21.23 11.21
C GLU A 165 -5.23 -21.67 10.45
N VAL A 166 -4.16 -20.85 10.44
CA VAL A 166 -2.85 -21.24 9.89
C VAL A 166 -2.23 -22.36 10.70
N ASP A 167 -2.23 -22.27 12.03
CA ASP A 167 -1.70 -23.32 12.90
C ASP A 167 -2.42 -24.65 12.69
N SER A 168 -3.75 -24.63 12.59
CA SER A 168 -4.56 -25.81 12.29
C SER A 168 -4.20 -26.42 10.94
N HIS A 169 -4.01 -25.61 9.91
CA HIS A 169 -3.59 -26.05 8.58
C HIS A 169 -2.18 -26.68 8.61
N LEU A 170 -1.24 -26.06 9.31
CA LEU A 170 0.12 -26.60 9.46
C LEU A 170 0.15 -27.90 10.29
N ARG A 171 -0.67 -28.02 11.33
CA ARG A 171 -0.82 -29.27 12.09
C ARG A 171 -1.28 -30.43 11.21
N GLU A 172 -2.23 -30.16 10.30
CA GLU A 172 -2.71 -31.13 9.33
C GLU A 172 -1.59 -31.55 8.36
N LEU A 173 -0.87 -30.59 7.79
CA LEU A 173 0.25 -30.85 6.88
C LEU A 173 1.40 -31.63 7.54
N CYS A 174 1.70 -31.33 8.81
CA CYS A 174 2.76 -31.98 9.57
C CYS A 174 2.32 -33.31 10.21
N SER A 175 1.03 -33.68 10.11
CA SER A 175 0.47 -34.85 10.85
C SER A 175 1.15 -36.19 10.55
N LYS A 176 1.61 -36.41 9.31
CA LYS A 176 2.20 -37.66 8.84
C LYS A 176 3.66 -37.83 9.23
N ASN A 177 4.47 -36.77 9.03
CA ASN A 177 5.94 -36.84 9.13
C ASN A 177 6.54 -35.93 10.20
N GLY A 178 5.72 -35.17 10.93
CA GLY A 178 6.16 -34.13 11.87
C GLY A 178 6.73 -32.89 11.23
N GLU A 179 6.92 -32.86 9.88
CA GLU A 179 7.45 -31.74 9.12
C GLU A 179 6.82 -31.65 7.73
N THR A 180 6.91 -30.46 7.12
CA THR A 180 6.44 -30.21 5.76
C THR A 180 7.30 -29.13 5.06
N GLU A 181 7.43 -29.20 3.73
CA GLU A 181 7.98 -28.11 2.93
C GLU A 181 6.84 -27.29 2.34
N ILE A 182 6.86 -25.98 2.58
CA ILE A 182 5.78 -25.07 2.16
C ILE A 182 6.34 -23.78 1.58
N ASP A 183 5.61 -23.17 0.62
CA ASP A 183 5.84 -21.80 0.20
C ASP A 183 5.32 -20.86 1.30
N ILE A 184 6.25 -20.34 2.10
CA ILE A 184 5.91 -19.50 3.25
C ILE A 184 5.32 -18.14 2.81
N LYS A 185 5.74 -17.62 1.64
CA LYS A 185 5.17 -16.39 1.09
C LYS A 185 3.69 -16.56 0.76
N ASP A 186 3.30 -17.67 0.15
CA ASP A 186 1.90 -17.95 -0.15
C ASP A 186 1.08 -18.18 1.13
N LEU A 187 1.60 -18.93 2.09
CA LEU A 187 0.93 -19.17 3.37
C LEU A 187 0.65 -17.86 4.13
N VAL A 188 1.68 -17.01 4.29
CA VAL A 188 1.54 -15.75 5.02
C VAL A 188 0.66 -14.76 4.24
N SER A 189 0.67 -14.79 2.90
CA SER A 189 -0.24 -13.99 2.09
C SER A 189 -1.70 -14.40 2.29
N ARG A 190 -1.99 -15.68 2.45
CA ARG A 190 -3.34 -16.18 2.77
C ARG A 190 -3.78 -15.72 4.15
N TYR A 191 -2.90 -15.84 5.16
CA TYR A 191 -3.15 -15.29 6.49
C TYR A 191 -3.47 -13.80 6.45
N ALA A 192 -2.60 -13.01 5.82
CA ALA A 192 -2.78 -11.56 5.76
C ALA A 192 -4.10 -11.18 5.06
N MET A 193 -4.54 -11.97 4.07
CA MET A 193 -5.80 -11.77 3.37
C MET A 193 -7.01 -12.04 4.26
N ASP A 194 -7.01 -13.16 4.98
CA ASP A 194 -8.10 -13.50 5.90
C ASP A 194 -8.16 -12.50 7.07
N ALA A 195 -7.00 -12.14 7.63
CA ALA A 195 -6.87 -11.17 8.70
C ALA A 195 -7.38 -9.78 8.29
N ILE A 196 -6.92 -9.23 7.14
CA ILE A 196 -7.35 -7.89 6.72
C ILE A 196 -8.81 -7.87 6.25
N GLY A 197 -9.29 -8.92 5.58
CA GLY A 197 -10.69 -9.05 5.17
C GLY A 197 -11.63 -9.01 6.36
N ALA A 198 -11.29 -9.75 7.42
CA ALA A 198 -12.05 -9.77 8.66
C ALA A 198 -11.98 -8.45 9.44
N CYS A 199 -10.79 -7.81 9.54
CA CYS A 199 -10.62 -6.54 10.24
C CYS A 199 -11.19 -5.33 9.48
N ALA A 200 -11.04 -5.30 8.14
CA ALA A 200 -11.48 -4.17 7.34
C ALA A 200 -12.99 -4.19 7.05
N MET A 201 -13.52 -5.35 6.69
CA MET A 201 -14.90 -5.50 6.21
C MET A 201 -15.76 -6.42 7.07
N GLY A 202 -15.17 -7.16 7.99
CA GLY A 202 -15.86 -8.19 8.79
C GLY A 202 -16.23 -9.46 8.01
N ILE A 203 -15.60 -9.69 6.85
CA ILE A 203 -15.84 -10.84 5.99
C ILE A 203 -14.72 -11.88 6.11
N LYS A 204 -15.08 -13.17 5.98
CA LYS A 204 -14.11 -14.27 5.90
C LYS A 204 -13.75 -14.51 4.43
N CYS A 205 -12.49 -14.31 4.06
CA CYS A 205 -12.02 -14.59 2.70
C CYS A 205 -11.77 -16.08 2.44
N ASN A 206 -11.58 -16.89 3.51
CA ASN A 206 -11.27 -18.32 3.48
C ASN A 206 -10.02 -18.67 2.63
N ALA A 207 -9.05 -17.75 2.57
CA ALA A 207 -7.87 -17.92 1.73
C ALA A 207 -6.95 -19.05 2.21
N ILE A 208 -6.98 -19.38 3.53
CA ILE A 208 -6.23 -20.49 4.10
C ILE A 208 -6.89 -21.82 3.72
N LYS A 209 -8.22 -21.95 3.90
CA LYS A 209 -8.98 -23.20 3.72
C LYS A 209 -9.25 -23.52 2.25
N ASP A 210 -9.56 -22.53 1.45
CA ASP A 210 -9.93 -22.68 0.03
C ASP A 210 -9.23 -21.62 -0.84
N PRO A 211 -7.91 -21.77 -1.06
CA PRO A 211 -7.11 -20.76 -1.77
C PRO A 211 -7.47 -20.64 -3.26
N ASP A 212 -8.00 -21.67 -3.88
CA ASP A 212 -8.28 -21.70 -5.31
C ASP A 212 -9.59 -20.96 -5.67
N ASN A 213 -10.57 -21.00 -4.79
CA ASN A 213 -11.85 -20.29 -4.94
C ASN A 213 -11.84 -18.89 -4.32
N CYS A 214 -10.77 -18.47 -3.64
CA CYS A 214 -10.69 -17.15 -3.04
C CYS A 214 -10.62 -16.06 -4.11
N GLN A 215 -11.77 -15.42 -4.39
CA GLN A 215 -11.87 -14.34 -5.39
C GLN A 215 -11.01 -13.12 -5.01
N MET A 216 -10.90 -12.83 -3.70
CA MET A 216 -10.08 -11.75 -3.19
C MET A 216 -8.61 -11.93 -3.55
N LYS A 217 -8.09 -13.17 -3.53
CA LYS A 217 -6.70 -13.50 -3.92
C LYS A 217 -6.40 -13.10 -5.37
N LYS A 218 -7.38 -13.28 -6.27
CA LYS A 218 -7.24 -12.90 -7.69
C LYS A 218 -7.27 -11.38 -7.88
N ALA A 219 -8.15 -10.70 -7.15
CA ALA A 219 -8.29 -9.25 -7.21
C ALA A 219 -7.06 -8.52 -6.66
N VAL A 220 -6.56 -8.96 -5.51
CA VAL A 220 -5.42 -8.33 -4.83
C VAL A 220 -4.13 -8.42 -5.64
N LYS A 221 -3.86 -9.53 -6.33
CA LYS A 221 -2.70 -9.63 -7.23
C LYS A 221 -2.66 -8.53 -8.28
N GLN A 222 -3.81 -7.99 -8.69
CA GLN A 222 -3.89 -6.90 -9.66
C GLN A 222 -3.57 -5.53 -9.04
N ILE A 223 -3.82 -5.34 -7.72
CA ILE A 223 -3.55 -4.07 -7.02
C ILE A 223 -2.04 -3.78 -6.99
N PHE A 224 -1.22 -4.80 -6.74
CA PHE A 224 0.22 -4.63 -6.53
C PHE A 224 1.05 -4.67 -7.80
N ARG A 225 0.49 -5.19 -8.90
CA ARG A 225 1.23 -5.35 -10.14
C ARG A 225 1.36 -4.04 -10.90
N ILE A 226 2.59 -3.63 -11.15
CA ILE A 226 2.89 -2.49 -12.03
C ILE A 226 2.59 -2.89 -13.47
N SER A 227 1.42 -2.49 -13.98
CA SER A 227 1.06 -2.72 -15.37
C SER A 227 1.59 -1.59 -16.27
N TRP A 228 1.78 -1.87 -17.56
CA TRP A 228 2.14 -0.83 -18.53
C TRP A 228 1.10 0.32 -18.59
N LYS A 229 -0.17 0.02 -18.36
CA LYS A 229 -1.24 1.04 -18.26
C LYS A 229 -1.05 1.94 -17.06
N PHE A 230 -0.64 1.38 -15.93
CA PHE A 230 -0.31 2.15 -14.73
C PHE A 230 0.93 3.04 -14.96
N MET A 231 1.96 2.52 -15.64
CA MET A 231 3.13 3.32 -16.01
C MET A 231 2.74 4.47 -16.93
N LEU A 232 1.90 4.21 -17.94
CA LEU A 232 1.40 5.25 -18.84
C LEU A 232 0.57 6.32 -18.07
N LEU A 233 -0.27 5.89 -17.14
CA LEU A 233 -1.00 6.78 -16.24
C LEU A 233 -0.03 7.71 -15.48
N GLN A 234 1.00 7.15 -14.85
CA GLN A 234 2.00 7.93 -14.12
C GLN A 234 2.73 8.95 -15.03
N ILE A 235 3.12 8.53 -16.21
CA ILE A 235 3.76 9.42 -17.20
C ILE A 235 2.81 10.56 -17.58
N CYS A 236 1.55 10.26 -17.89
CA CYS A 236 0.56 11.27 -18.25
C CYS A 236 0.30 12.24 -17.09
N MET A 237 0.21 11.74 -15.84
CA MET A 237 0.08 12.58 -14.64
C MET A 237 1.28 13.50 -14.45
N LEU A 238 2.49 13.03 -14.71
CA LEU A 238 3.71 13.84 -14.59
C LEU A 238 3.83 14.89 -15.71
N ILE A 239 3.44 14.57 -16.94
CA ILE A 239 3.49 15.51 -18.06
C ILE A 239 2.37 16.54 -17.91
N HIS A 240 1.14 16.10 -17.95
CA HIS A 240 -0.04 16.95 -17.78
C HIS A 240 -1.27 16.12 -17.38
N PRO A 241 -1.87 16.37 -16.21
CA PRO A 241 -2.99 15.56 -15.72
C PRO A 241 -4.20 15.45 -16.65
N LYS A 242 -4.47 16.46 -17.51
CA LYS A 242 -5.56 16.38 -18.51
C LYS A 242 -5.39 15.27 -19.53
N LEU A 243 -4.15 14.81 -19.78
CA LEU A 243 -3.88 13.67 -20.67
C LEU A 243 -4.53 12.39 -20.17
N VAL A 244 -4.60 12.19 -18.85
CA VAL A 244 -5.25 11.05 -18.23
C VAL A 244 -6.71 10.97 -18.67
N LYS A 245 -7.44 12.10 -18.64
CA LYS A 245 -8.83 12.17 -19.08
C LYS A 245 -8.98 11.96 -20.60
N ILE A 246 -8.13 12.60 -21.40
CA ILE A 246 -8.17 12.51 -22.86
C ILE A 246 -7.93 11.06 -23.33
N LEU A 247 -6.99 10.36 -22.68
CA LEU A 247 -6.63 8.98 -23.02
C LEU A 247 -7.51 7.93 -22.32
N GLY A 248 -8.46 8.35 -21.49
CA GLY A 248 -9.35 7.44 -20.74
C GLY A 248 -8.61 6.53 -19.78
N LEU A 249 -7.45 6.96 -19.26
CA LEU A 249 -6.66 6.16 -18.34
C LEU A 249 -7.30 6.16 -16.95
N VAL A 250 -7.28 4.99 -16.29
CA VAL A 250 -7.86 4.79 -14.95
C VAL A 250 -6.79 4.28 -13.99
N GLY A 251 -6.84 4.73 -12.74
CA GLY A 251 -5.88 4.32 -11.71
C GLY A 251 -6.06 2.85 -11.33
N MET A 252 -7.29 2.40 -11.21
CA MET A 252 -7.66 1.02 -10.95
C MET A 252 -8.32 0.41 -12.19
N THR A 253 -8.01 -0.85 -12.54
CA THR A 253 -8.68 -1.50 -13.66
C THR A 253 -10.19 -1.58 -13.40
N GLY A 254 -11.01 -1.39 -14.46
CA GLY A 254 -12.47 -1.33 -14.32
C GLY A 254 -13.05 -2.58 -13.65
N ASP A 255 -12.49 -3.76 -13.91
CA ASP A 255 -12.96 -5.01 -13.32
C ASP A 255 -12.62 -5.10 -11.83
N LEU A 256 -11.43 -4.64 -11.41
CA LEU A 256 -11.04 -4.58 -10.02
C LEU A 256 -11.89 -3.57 -9.24
N ALA A 257 -12.12 -2.38 -9.81
CA ALA A 257 -12.98 -1.36 -9.20
C ALA A 257 -14.42 -1.88 -9.00
N LYS A 258 -15.00 -2.53 -10.03
CA LYS A 258 -16.33 -3.15 -9.94
C LYS A 258 -16.39 -4.25 -8.89
N PHE A 259 -15.38 -5.12 -8.85
CA PHE A 259 -15.28 -6.19 -7.86
C PHE A 259 -15.25 -5.63 -6.44
N LEU A 260 -14.34 -4.69 -6.15
CA LEU A 260 -14.22 -4.08 -4.82
C LEU A 260 -15.48 -3.32 -4.41
N THR A 261 -16.10 -2.58 -5.34
CA THR A 261 -17.40 -1.90 -5.09
C THR A 261 -18.48 -2.91 -4.76
N SER A 262 -18.59 -4.00 -5.52
CA SER A 262 -19.58 -5.06 -5.26
C SER A 262 -19.38 -5.71 -3.90
N VAL A 263 -18.14 -6.09 -3.55
CA VAL A 263 -17.82 -6.71 -2.25
C VAL A 263 -18.09 -5.74 -1.10
N THR A 264 -17.68 -4.47 -1.23
CA THR A 264 -17.93 -3.44 -0.22
C THR A 264 -19.44 -3.24 0.00
N LYS A 265 -20.20 -3.12 -1.08
CA LYS A 265 -21.67 -2.96 -1.02
C LYS A 265 -22.35 -4.16 -0.36
N GLN A 266 -21.98 -5.38 -0.74
CA GLN A 266 -22.50 -6.59 -0.09
C GLN A 266 -22.17 -6.64 1.40
N ALA A 267 -20.94 -6.25 1.79
CA ALA A 267 -20.54 -6.18 3.18
C ALA A 267 -21.35 -5.13 3.96
N MET A 268 -21.62 -3.97 3.37
CA MET A 268 -22.49 -2.93 3.96
C MET A 268 -23.93 -3.45 4.15
N GLU A 269 -24.51 -4.08 3.13
CA GLU A 269 -25.86 -4.64 3.20
C GLU A 269 -25.98 -5.74 4.26
N MET A 270 -24.99 -6.64 4.36
CA MET A 270 -24.96 -7.68 5.40
C MET A 270 -24.94 -7.07 6.80
N LYS A 271 -24.14 -6.02 7.01
CA LYS A 271 -24.07 -5.32 8.31
C LYS A 271 -25.36 -4.61 8.67
N THR A 272 -25.98 -3.94 7.72
CA THR A 272 -27.29 -3.30 7.94
C THR A 272 -28.38 -4.31 8.34
N LYS A 273 -28.35 -5.52 7.76
CA LYS A 273 -29.29 -6.60 8.07
C LYS A 273 -29.03 -7.30 9.40
N ALA A 274 -27.77 -7.36 9.85
CA ALA A 274 -27.36 -8.15 11.01
C ALA A 274 -27.76 -7.55 12.37
N GLY A 275 -28.13 -6.27 12.46
CA GLY A 275 -28.60 -5.59 13.68
C GLY A 275 -27.56 -5.43 14.82
N HIS A 276 -26.49 -6.24 14.82
CA HIS A 276 -25.38 -6.17 15.78
C HIS A 276 -24.05 -6.18 15.03
N PRO A 277 -23.63 -5.07 14.46
CA PRO A 277 -22.45 -5.01 13.63
C PRO A 277 -21.16 -5.19 14.44
N LYS A 278 -20.23 -6.02 13.92
CA LYS A 278 -18.87 -6.10 14.45
C LYS A 278 -18.21 -4.72 14.34
N LYS A 279 -17.40 -4.35 15.33
CA LYS A 279 -16.68 -3.05 15.38
C LYS A 279 -15.42 -3.08 14.49
N ASP A 280 -15.57 -3.32 13.20
CA ASP A 280 -14.50 -3.25 12.19
C ASP A 280 -14.44 -1.87 11.50
N PHE A 281 -13.47 -1.69 10.58
CA PHE A 281 -13.28 -0.41 9.89
C PHE A 281 -14.48 0.01 9.05
N LEU A 282 -15.13 -0.92 8.36
CA LEU A 282 -16.31 -0.63 7.53
C LEU A 282 -17.44 -0.07 8.39
N GLN A 283 -17.69 -0.65 9.56
CA GLN A 283 -18.74 -0.16 10.46
C GLN A 283 -18.45 1.26 10.98
N ILE A 284 -17.17 1.55 11.26
CA ILE A 284 -16.79 2.90 11.69
C ILE A 284 -17.09 3.94 10.61
N MET A 285 -16.81 3.61 9.33
CA MET A 285 -17.09 4.50 8.21
C MET A 285 -18.60 4.64 7.93
N MET A 286 -19.37 3.56 8.05
CA MET A 286 -20.82 3.59 7.92
C MET A 286 -21.45 4.49 8.98
N ASN A 287 -21.05 4.34 10.24
CA ASN A 287 -21.57 5.18 11.34
C ASN A 287 -21.20 6.67 11.14
N ALA A 288 -19.99 6.95 10.63
CA ALA A 288 -19.58 8.32 10.34
C ALA A 288 -20.43 8.92 9.21
N SER A 289 -20.71 8.15 8.15
CA SER A 289 -21.58 8.57 7.05
C SER A 289 -23.03 8.85 7.49
N GLU A 290 -23.57 8.00 8.37
CA GLU A 290 -24.94 8.17 8.91
C GLU A 290 -25.06 9.41 9.79
N SER A 291 -24.08 9.65 10.68
CA SER A 291 -24.06 10.84 11.54
C SER A 291 -24.00 12.14 10.74
N GLU A 292 -23.17 12.20 9.68
CA GLU A 292 -23.10 13.35 8.78
C GLU A 292 -24.42 13.63 8.07
N THR A 293 -25.10 12.57 7.64
CA THR A 293 -26.42 12.68 6.99
C THR A 293 -27.50 13.17 7.94
N GLN A 294 -27.45 12.77 9.21
CA GLN A 294 -28.40 13.20 10.26
C GLN A 294 -28.16 14.64 10.67
N ASP A 295 -26.92 15.07 10.83
CA ASP A 295 -26.59 16.46 11.20
C ASP A 295 -26.95 17.42 10.07
N GLY A 296 -26.76 17.05 8.82
CA GLY A 296 -27.23 17.80 7.66
C GLY A 296 -28.76 17.94 7.60
N LYS A 297 -29.51 16.91 8.02
CA LYS A 297 -30.99 16.98 8.12
C LYS A 297 -31.48 17.88 9.25
N LYS A 298 -30.83 17.83 10.43
CA LYS A 298 -31.18 18.68 11.59
C LYS A 298 -30.95 20.16 11.31
N SER A 299 -29.84 20.49 10.64
CA SER A 299 -29.55 21.87 10.23
C SER A 299 -30.61 22.44 9.29
N TYR A 300 -31.16 21.61 8.40
CA TYR A 300 -32.22 22.02 7.47
C TYR A 300 -33.57 22.26 8.20
N GLN A 301 -33.87 21.51 9.24
CA GLN A 301 -35.09 21.68 10.03
C GLN A 301 -35.06 22.94 10.91
N ASN A 302 -33.86 23.42 11.26
CA ASN A 302 -33.69 24.62 12.10
C ASN A 302 -33.62 25.94 11.26
N GLY A 303 -33.83 25.88 9.94
CA GLY A 303 -33.97 27.08 9.10
C GLY A 303 -32.65 27.84 8.82
N ASP A 304 -31.51 27.27 9.16
CA ASP A 304 -30.20 27.90 8.94
C ASP A 304 -29.75 27.69 7.48
N GLN A 305 -30.10 28.65 6.62
CA GLN A 305 -29.76 28.64 5.18
C GLN A 305 -28.28 28.99 4.92
N SER A 306 -27.48 29.31 5.95
CA SER A 306 -26.09 29.71 5.82
C SER A 306 -25.13 28.51 5.69
N ILE A 307 -25.56 27.30 6.05
CA ILE A 307 -24.74 26.09 5.95
C ILE A 307 -24.88 25.51 4.55
N LYS A 308 -23.87 25.70 3.70
CA LYS A 308 -23.75 24.94 2.44
C LYS A 308 -23.83 23.45 2.74
N ARG A 309 -24.73 22.77 2.05
CA ARG A 309 -24.83 21.31 2.08
C ARG A 309 -23.50 20.75 1.61
N GLU A 310 -22.66 20.34 2.54
CA GLU A 310 -21.48 19.53 2.20
C GLU A 310 -21.95 18.10 2.00
N ASP A 311 -21.60 17.50 0.87
CA ASP A 311 -21.85 16.08 0.64
C ASP A 311 -21.15 15.26 1.73
N PRO A 312 -21.73 14.12 2.17
CA PRO A 312 -21.13 13.29 3.21
C PRO A 312 -19.71 12.88 2.76
N VAL A 313 -18.75 13.00 3.68
CA VAL A 313 -17.34 12.68 3.41
C VAL A 313 -17.18 11.21 3.03
N PHE A 314 -17.90 10.32 3.72
CA PHE A 314 -17.87 8.87 3.46
C PHE A 314 -18.99 8.46 2.51
N THR A 315 -18.84 8.78 1.23
CA THR A 315 -19.67 8.20 0.15
C THR A 315 -19.30 6.72 -0.08
N GLU A 316 -20.17 5.95 -0.76
CA GLU A 316 -19.87 4.56 -1.15
C GLU A 316 -18.54 4.45 -1.92
N LYS A 317 -18.24 5.42 -2.79
CA LYS A 317 -16.96 5.49 -3.52
C LYS A 317 -15.76 5.69 -2.59
N MET A 318 -15.90 6.59 -1.62
CA MET A 318 -14.86 6.84 -0.62
C MET A 318 -14.65 5.62 0.27
N ILE A 319 -15.71 5.00 0.77
CA ILE A 319 -15.64 3.78 1.57
C ILE A 319 -14.93 2.67 0.79
N THR A 320 -15.31 2.45 -0.47
CA THR A 320 -14.68 1.45 -1.35
C THR A 320 -13.19 1.74 -1.55
N GLY A 321 -12.81 2.99 -1.80
CA GLY A 321 -11.41 3.38 -1.98
C GLY A 321 -10.58 3.23 -0.71
N VAL A 322 -11.14 3.58 0.46
CA VAL A 322 -10.49 3.37 1.76
C VAL A 322 -10.29 1.88 2.04
N ILE A 323 -11.31 1.04 1.76
CA ILE A 323 -11.19 -0.43 1.88
C ILE A 323 -10.10 -0.97 0.95
N ALA A 324 -10.04 -0.52 -0.31
CA ALA A 324 -8.98 -0.89 -1.25
C ALA A 324 -7.58 -0.51 -0.71
N THR A 325 -7.45 0.68 -0.12
CA THR A 325 -6.21 1.12 0.52
C THR A 325 -5.84 0.22 1.71
N PHE A 326 -6.80 -0.15 2.56
CA PHE A 326 -6.55 -1.01 3.71
C PHE A 326 -6.17 -2.43 3.29
N LEU A 327 -6.84 -2.99 2.28
CA LEU A 327 -6.47 -4.29 1.71
C LEU A 327 -5.04 -4.26 1.17
N SER A 328 -4.68 -3.22 0.42
CA SER A 328 -3.32 -3.10 -0.11
C SER A 328 -2.28 -2.91 1.00
N ALA A 329 -2.52 -2.01 1.94
CA ALA A 329 -1.57 -1.72 3.03
C ALA A 329 -1.44 -2.85 4.05
N GLY A 330 -2.48 -3.65 4.26
CA GLY A 330 -2.51 -4.72 5.25
C GLY A 330 -2.09 -6.09 4.73
N LEU A 331 -1.95 -6.27 3.41
CA LEU A 331 -1.67 -7.58 2.83
C LEU A 331 -0.19 -7.77 2.47
N ASP A 332 0.28 -7.14 1.40
CA ASP A 332 1.62 -7.40 0.86
C ASP A 332 2.76 -6.99 1.81
N PRO A 333 2.72 -5.82 2.48
CA PRO A 333 3.76 -5.46 3.44
C PRO A 333 3.85 -6.42 4.64
N VAL A 334 2.70 -6.90 5.14
CA VAL A 334 2.65 -7.88 6.24
C VAL A 334 3.22 -9.22 5.77
N ALA A 335 2.76 -9.71 4.62
CA ALA A 335 3.24 -10.96 4.04
C ALA A 335 4.74 -10.92 3.77
N SER A 336 5.25 -9.84 3.20
CA SER A 336 6.67 -9.66 2.91
C SER A 336 7.50 -9.59 4.19
N ALA A 337 7.09 -8.80 5.19
CA ALA A 337 7.82 -8.66 6.45
C ALA A 337 7.96 -9.99 7.19
N VAL A 338 6.86 -10.74 7.31
CA VAL A 338 6.89 -12.08 7.95
C VAL A 338 7.71 -13.07 7.15
N THR A 339 7.60 -13.03 5.81
CA THR A 339 8.37 -13.93 4.92
C THR A 339 9.87 -13.66 5.05
N PHE A 340 10.31 -12.40 5.06
CA PHE A 340 11.72 -12.04 5.27
C PHE A 340 12.21 -12.47 6.65
N ALA A 341 11.42 -12.21 7.70
CA ALA A 341 11.78 -12.60 9.05
C ALA A 341 11.94 -14.13 9.18
N LEU A 342 11.01 -14.91 8.64
CA LEU A 342 11.10 -16.39 8.69
C LEU A 342 12.24 -16.93 7.82
N TYR A 343 12.52 -16.30 6.68
CA TYR A 343 13.67 -16.65 5.86
C TYR A 343 14.99 -16.45 6.62
N GLU A 344 15.19 -15.29 7.23
CA GLU A 344 16.39 -15.01 8.03
C GLU A 344 16.48 -15.95 9.25
N LEU A 345 15.39 -16.14 9.97
CA LEU A 345 15.34 -17.05 11.12
C LEU A 345 15.63 -18.50 10.73
N ALA A 346 15.31 -18.92 9.50
CA ALA A 346 15.60 -20.27 9.03
C ALA A 346 17.10 -20.55 8.88
N PHE A 347 17.90 -19.51 8.56
CA PHE A 347 19.36 -19.59 8.46
C PHE A 347 20.07 -19.30 9.79
N HIS A 348 19.34 -18.80 10.81
CA HIS A 348 19.86 -18.41 12.12
C HIS A 348 19.11 -19.11 13.26
N PRO A 349 19.36 -20.43 13.51
CA PRO A 349 18.63 -21.19 14.53
C PRO A 349 18.73 -20.59 15.93
N GLU A 350 19.88 -20.04 16.29
CA GLU A 350 20.12 -19.37 17.58
C GLU A 350 19.21 -18.16 17.80
N MET A 351 18.94 -17.39 16.75
CA MET A 351 18.02 -16.25 16.80
C MET A 351 16.57 -16.74 16.92
N GLN A 352 16.24 -17.82 16.23
CA GLN A 352 14.93 -18.45 16.28
C GLN A 352 14.63 -19.00 17.68
N ASP A 353 15.61 -19.65 18.33
CA ASP A 353 15.47 -20.22 19.67
C ASP A 353 15.39 -19.11 20.74
N ARG A 354 16.14 -18.03 20.58
CA ARG A 354 16.02 -16.85 21.43
C ARG A 354 14.61 -16.26 21.36
N LEU A 355 14.08 -16.05 20.15
CA LEU A 355 12.72 -15.55 19.96
C LEU A 355 11.67 -16.49 20.58
N HIS A 356 11.84 -17.81 20.37
CA HIS A 356 10.98 -18.81 20.97
C HIS A 356 10.99 -18.73 22.50
N ALA A 357 12.15 -18.64 23.13
CA ALA A 357 12.27 -18.54 24.59
C ALA A 357 11.55 -17.32 25.17
N GLU A 358 11.67 -16.13 24.51
CA GLU A 358 10.94 -14.92 24.93
C GLU A 358 9.41 -15.08 24.77
N ILE A 359 8.96 -15.70 23.67
CA ILE A 359 7.53 -15.99 23.45
C ILE A 359 7.00 -16.94 24.53
N GLN A 360 7.74 -18.00 24.88
CA GLN A 360 7.33 -18.93 25.94
C GLN A 360 7.31 -18.25 27.32
N ALA A 361 8.28 -17.39 27.61
CA ALA A 361 8.28 -16.61 28.85
C ALA A 361 7.06 -15.68 28.93
N ALA A 362 6.67 -15.05 27.84
CA ALA A 362 5.45 -14.22 27.79
C ALA A 362 4.18 -15.08 27.98
N LYS A 363 4.08 -16.24 27.32
CA LYS A 363 2.96 -17.17 27.50
C LYS A 363 2.80 -17.64 28.95
N ASN A 364 3.92 -17.97 29.60
CA ASN A 364 3.90 -18.42 31.01
C ASN A 364 3.41 -17.34 31.97
N LYS A 365 3.66 -16.06 31.67
CA LYS A 365 3.14 -14.93 32.44
C LYS A 365 1.63 -14.75 32.29
N SER A 366 1.09 -15.06 31.11
CA SER A 366 -0.28 -14.75 30.68
C SER A 366 -1.17 -15.99 30.61
N SER A 367 -0.99 -16.96 31.51
CA SER A 367 -1.83 -18.17 31.64
C SER A 367 -1.90 -19.02 30.36
N GLY A 368 -0.85 -19.00 29.54
CA GLY A 368 -0.70 -19.83 28.33
C GLY A 368 -1.07 -19.16 27.00
N GLU A 369 -1.73 -18.00 27.03
CA GLU A 369 -2.08 -17.24 25.85
C GLU A 369 -1.45 -15.85 25.87
N ILE A 370 -1.00 -15.34 24.72
CA ILE A 370 -0.44 -14.00 24.60
C ILE A 370 -1.57 -13.03 24.26
N GLU A 371 -1.81 -12.08 25.15
CA GLU A 371 -2.76 -11.01 24.96
C GLU A 371 -2.11 -9.79 24.25
N PHE A 372 -2.92 -8.87 23.76
CA PHE A 372 -2.44 -7.69 23.05
C PHE A 372 -1.38 -6.89 23.84
N ASP A 373 -1.58 -6.77 25.15
CA ASP A 373 -0.69 -6.01 26.02
C ASP A 373 0.64 -6.73 26.31
N ASP A 374 0.70 -8.06 26.13
CA ASP A 374 1.91 -8.86 26.38
C ASP A 374 2.91 -8.78 25.22
N ILE A 375 2.44 -8.45 24.00
CA ILE A 375 3.29 -8.40 22.79
C ILE A 375 4.47 -7.43 22.97
N LYS A 376 4.27 -6.32 23.68
CA LYS A 376 5.31 -5.33 23.98
C LYS A 376 6.42 -5.87 24.90
N ASP A 377 6.15 -6.92 25.67
CA ASP A 377 7.10 -7.54 26.59
C ASP A 377 8.08 -8.49 25.87
N ILE A 378 7.77 -8.85 24.60
CA ILE A 378 8.64 -9.67 23.75
C ILE A 378 9.61 -8.73 23.02
N GLN A 379 10.69 -8.33 23.71
CA GLN A 379 11.61 -7.28 23.21
C GLN A 379 12.36 -7.70 21.95
N TYR A 380 12.74 -8.96 21.82
CA TYR A 380 13.43 -9.43 20.64
C TYR A 380 12.54 -9.45 19.40
N LEU A 381 11.24 -9.66 19.57
CA LEU A 381 10.26 -9.54 18.49
C LEU A 381 10.21 -8.11 17.92
N GLU A 382 10.44 -7.06 18.75
CA GLU A 382 10.56 -5.68 18.28
C GLU A 382 11.82 -5.45 17.42
N GLN A 383 12.89 -6.21 17.67
CA GLN A 383 14.11 -6.16 16.86
C GLN A 383 13.95 -6.90 15.53
N VAL A 384 13.23 -8.02 15.54
CA VAL A 384 12.94 -8.83 14.34
C VAL A 384 11.97 -8.11 13.40
N LEU A 385 10.98 -7.40 13.96
CA LEU A 385 9.96 -6.67 13.19
C LEU A 385 9.84 -5.23 13.68
N CYS A 386 10.29 -4.29 12.86
CA CYS A 386 10.13 -2.86 13.10
C CYS A 386 9.05 -2.29 12.18
N GLY A 387 8.11 -1.50 12.71
CA GLY A 387 7.07 -0.87 11.88
C GLY A 387 5.88 -0.31 12.64
N ASN A 388 4.79 0.00 11.94
CA ASN A 388 3.67 0.77 12.46
C ASN A 388 2.47 -0.10 12.86
N ARG A 389 1.85 0.28 13.95
CA ARG A 389 0.61 -0.20 14.64
C ARG A 389 -0.08 -1.47 14.08
N PHE A 390 -1.02 -1.36 13.11
CA PHE A 390 -1.83 -2.51 12.68
C PHE A 390 -1.03 -3.56 11.91
N ALA A 391 -0.24 -3.14 10.92
CA ALA A 391 0.54 -4.06 10.09
C ALA A 391 1.56 -4.84 10.93
N ILE A 392 2.25 -4.15 11.86
CA ILE A 392 3.21 -4.79 12.74
C ILE A 392 2.54 -5.73 13.73
N MET A 393 1.37 -5.39 14.26
CA MET A 393 0.59 -6.25 15.12
C MET A 393 0.20 -7.55 14.41
N SER A 394 -0.31 -7.46 13.18
CA SER A 394 -0.64 -8.62 12.34
C SER A 394 0.60 -9.50 12.07
N ALA A 395 1.72 -8.87 11.69
CA ALA A 395 2.97 -9.60 11.44
C ALA A 395 3.51 -10.30 12.71
N LYS A 396 3.48 -9.61 13.85
CA LYS A 396 3.91 -10.18 15.15
C LYS A 396 3.03 -11.35 15.56
N THR A 397 1.70 -11.25 15.43
CA THR A 397 0.76 -12.32 15.74
C THR A 397 1.10 -13.58 14.94
N MET A 398 1.37 -13.43 13.65
CA MET A 398 1.75 -14.54 12.79
C MET A 398 3.10 -15.16 13.18
N LEU A 399 4.13 -14.33 13.48
CA LEU A 399 5.43 -14.84 13.94
C LEU A 399 5.32 -15.55 15.29
N ILE A 400 4.58 -15.00 16.24
CA ILE A 400 4.33 -15.62 17.54
C ILE A 400 3.72 -17.00 17.33
N THR A 401 2.70 -17.13 16.49
CA THR A 401 2.03 -18.41 16.23
C THR A 401 2.99 -19.43 15.63
N LEU A 402 3.74 -19.03 14.58
CA LEU A 402 4.66 -19.94 13.91
C LEU A 402 5.83 -20.37 14.80
N ILE A 403 6.51 -19.42 15.43
CA ILE A 403 7.72 -19.73 16.24
C ILE A 403 7.36 -20.43 17.56
N SER A 404 6.14 -20.25 18.07
CA SER A 404 5.65 -21.01 19.24
C SER A 404 5.51 -22.48 18.96
N GLY A 405 4.94 -22.84 17.80
CA GLY A 405 4.58 -24.22 17.48
C GLY A 405 5.58 -24.98 16.62
N TYR A 406 6.45 -24.25 15.93
CA TYR A 406 7.29 -24.82 14.88
C TYR A 406 8.71 -24.28 14.89
N THR A 407 9.64 -25.08 14.31
CA THR A 407 10.96 -24.63 13.87
C THR A 407 10.96 -24.48 12.36
N VAL A 408 11.70 -23.50 11.87
CA VAL A 408 11.79 -23.16 10.45
C VAL A 408 13.21 -23.43 9.97
N HIS A 409 13.37 -24.13 8.87
CA HIS A 409 14.66 -24.52 8.31
C HIS A 409 14.70 -24.32 6.80
N PRO A 410 15.89 -24.10 6.21
CA PRO A 410 16.04 -24.17 4.77
C PRO A 410 15.74 -25.59 4.26
N CYS A 411 15.25 -25.70 3.03
CA CYS A 411 15.06 -26.96 2.30
C CYS A 411 15.76 -26.91 0.95
N ALA A 412 15.72 -28.00 0.20
CA ALA A 412 16.36 -28.08 -1.13
C ALA A 412 15.87 -27.02 -2.14
N LYS A 413 14.67 -26.48 -1.95
CA LYS A 413 14.06 -25.43 -2.77
C LYS A 413 14.35 -24.03 -2.28
N THR A 414 14.95 -23.85 -1.11
CA THR A 414 15.26 -22.55 -0.53
C THR A 414 16.42 -21.90 -1.31
N LYS A 415 16.20 -20.69 -1.81
CA LYS A 415 17.26 -19.92 -2.47
C LYS A 415 18.26 -19.42 -1.41
N ASN A 416 19.56 -19.56 -1.66
CA ASN A 416 20.61 -19.07 -0.76
C ASN A 416 20.66 -17.54 -0.65
N ARG A 417 20.11 -16.82 -1.63
CA ARG A 417 20.00 -15.37 -1.64
C ARG A 417 18.60 -14.96 -2.05
N MET A 418 18.00 -14.13 -1.25
CA MET A 418 16.70 -13.53 -1.55
C MET A 418 16.85 -12.53 -2.71
N THR A 419 15.97 -12.64 -3.69
CA THR A 419 15.79 -11.68 -4.77
C THR A 419 14.45 -10.95 -4.59
N TYR A 420 14.36 -9.74 -5.12
CA TYR A 420 13.18 -8.88 -4.93
C TYR A 420 12.38 -8.79 -6.19
N ASP A 421 11.06 -8.82 -6.04
CA ASP A 421 10.11 -8.69 -7.15
C ASP A 421 10.19 -7.27 -7.75
N LYS A 422 10.39 -7.20 -9.05
CA LYS A 422 10.56 -5.95 -9.80
C LYS A 422 9.25 -5.38 -10.34
N GLU A 423 8.19 -6.17 -10.29
CA GLU A 423 6.86 -5.81 -10.80
C GLU A 423 5.94 -5.24 -9.72
N THR A 424 6.41 -5.12 -8.47
CA THR A 424 5.63 -4.61 -7.34
C THR A 424 6.11 -3.26 -6.83
N PHE A 425 5.20 -2.49 -6.20
CA PHE A 425 5.55 -1.24 -5.53
C PHE A 425 6.23 -1.43 -4.19
N THR A 426 6.00 -2.58 -3.58
CA THR A 426 6.50 -2.93 -2.25
C THR A 426 7.78 -3.76 -2.38
N LEU A 427 8.61 -3.72 -1.35
CA LEU A 427 9.73 -4.66 -1.25
C LEU A 427 9.15 -6.04 -0.94
N SER A 428 9.02 -6.87 -1.94
CA SER A 428 8.47 -8.22 -1.85
C SER A 428 9.46 -9.25 -2.38
N PRO A 429 9.54 -10.47 -1.80
CA PRO A 429 10.39 -11.53 -2.35
C PRO A 429 9.97 -11.92 -3.76
N GLU A 430 10.93 -12.18 -4.64
CA GLU A 430 10.68 -12.66 -6.00
C GLU A 430 10.30 -14.15 -6.02
N GLY A 431 9.13 -14.45 -6.56
CA GLY A 431 8.62 -15.83 -6.66
C GLY A 431 8.25 -16.43 -5.32
N SER A 432 8.37 -17.76 -5.23
CA SER A 432 8.07 -18.56 -4.03
C SER A 432 9.26 -18.59 -3.06
N VAL A 433 8.96 -18.59 -1.78
CA VAL A 433 9.95 -18.76 -0.70
C VAL A 433 9.66 -20.06 0.04
N TRP A 434 10.36 -21.12 -0.33
CA TRP A 434 10.18 -22.45 0.24
C TRP A 434 11.00 -22.61 1.50
N LEU A 435 10.35 -23.04 2.58
CA LEU A 435 10.99 -23.39 3.85
C LEU A 435 10.43 -24.72 4.35
N ARG A 436 11.21 -25.43 5.16
CA ARG A 436 10.79 -26.61 5.90
C ARG A 436 10.28 -26.16 7.25
N ILE A 437 9.05 -26.52 7.56
CA ILE A 437 8.40 -26.29 8.86
C ILE A 437 8.37 -27.62 9.60
N LYS A 438 8.92 -27.67 10.82
CA LYS A 438 8.91 -28.83 11.68
C LYS A 438 8.19 -28.49 12.97
N LYS A 439 7.26 -29.36 13.41
CA LYS A 439 6.56 -29.18 14.68
C LYS A 439 7.55 -29.28 15.85
N ARG A 440 7.46 -28.33 16.79
CA ARG A 440 8.21 -28.43 18.06
C ARG A 440 7.63 -29.54 18.91
N SER A 441 8.50 -30.32 19.56
CA SER A 441 8.15 -31.39 20.50
C SER A 441 7.64 -30.83 21.81
#